data_6d8c0ef3c60d9fbac605ccdc08bb94de
#
_entry.id   6d8c0ef3c60d9fbac605ccdc08bb94de
#
_cell.length_a   1.000
_cell.length_b   1.000
_cell.length_c   1.000
_cell.angle_alpha   90.00
_cell.angle_beta   90.00
_cell.angle_gamma   90.00
#
_symmetry.space_group_name_H-M   'P 1'
#
loop_
_entity.id
_entity.type
_entity.pdbx_description
1 polymer ?
#
loop_
_entity_poly.entity_id
_entity_poly.type
_entity_poly.pdbx_seq_one_letter_code
_entity_poly.pdbx_strand_id
1 'polypeptide(L)'
;MRCRVSLILFFLSLASLAAQDLTAVRELKQLWKYDEAIASLTQMMAAQGPRPELLEELADCHYQSGNSAEALDQYTLLARMQPDKLLFRIRLMSLFYRGKQYDAAIDIGRGILQRDSITQVLSLVGDAFNQQERRDSAEWYYRQALARRPHNESVLNKLCSILLGREQHDEVLALTDAFLAEEPDNLTILPVRGIARFAKKRYDDAEADFKHMNELGENGYAVHYYLGQCAQKNGLLRDAEREFKLAWQRDSTDVNVALTIAQLISDARKDGWEVWYDKALTMLQPDPKVISATATAHQNYALSAYKNGDFDRCIAEYKKMLEYSPKHYAAYYMIAQCYELKQDFKTALNWYKKAQPYFSEGSRGREIAETGIQRMEAELFFLNE
;
A
#
# COMPACT_ATOMS: atom_id res chain seq x y z
N MET A 1 54.00 6.46 -51.96
CA MET A 1 52.74 7.21 -51.76
C MET A 1 51.48 6.34 -51.90
N ARG A 2 51.42 5.36 -52.79
CA ARG A 2 50.21 4.50 -53.03
C ARG A 2 49.81 3.60 -51.82
N CYS A 3 50.73 3.07 -51.00
CA CYS A 3 50.45 2.24 -49.87
C CYS A 3 49.72 2.97 -48.71
N ARG A 4 50.06 4.26 -48.47
CA ARG A 4 49.41 5.04 -47.41
C ARG A 4 47.96 5.44 -47.69
N VAL A 5 47.66 5.67 -48.98
CA VAL A 5 46.29 6.01 -49.42
C VAL A 5 45.39 4.80 -49.34
N SER A 6 45.86 3.59 -49.73
CA SER A 6 45.10 2.34 -49.62
C SER A 6 44.78 1.98 -48.14
N LEU A 7 45.69 2.23 -47.20
CA LEU A 7 45.48 1.97 -45.81
C LEU A 7 44.42 2.92 -45.23
N ILE A 8 44.45 4.21 -45.59
CA ILE A 8 43.48 5.22 -45.15
C ILE A 8 42.08 4.91 -45.73
N LEU A 9 41.97 4.51 -46.99
CA LEU A 9 40.69 4.12 -47.61
C LEU A 9 40.13 2.84 -46.99
N PHE A 10 40.97 1.87 -46.59
CA PHE A 10 40.56 0.66 -45.91
C PHE A 10 40.03 0.96 -44.48
N PHE A 11 40.73 1.85 -43.73
CA PHE A 11 40.23 2.30 -42.42
C PHE A 11 38.93 3.12 -42.52
N LEU A 12 38.77 3.95 -43.56
CA LEU A 12 37.53 4.69 -43.82
C LEU A 12 36.37 3.79 -44.18
N SER A 13 36.60 2.72 -44.97
CA SER A 13 35.57 1.74 -45.31
C SER A 13 35.14 0.88 -44.10
N LEU A 14 36.09 0.47 -43.25
CA LEU A 14 35.77 -0.24 -42.01
C LEU A 14 35.04 0.65 -41.01
N ALA A 15 35.40 1.92 -40.90
CA ALA A 15 34.69 2.87 -40.04
C ALA A 15 33.27 3.15 -40.53
N SER A 16 33.03 3.20 -41.84
CA SER A 16 31.70 3.38 -42.43
C SER A 16 30.81 2.15 -42.25
N LEU A 17 31.37 0.95 -42.36
CA LEU A 17 30.66 -0.31 -42.11
C LEU A 17 30.26 -0.44 -40.65
N ALA A 18 31.18 -0.12 -39.72
CA ALA A 18 30.92 -0.13 -38.29
C ALA A 18 29.87 0.92 -37.85
N ALA A 19 29.83 2.08 -38.53
CA ALA A 19 28.82 3.10 -38.28
C ALA A 19 27.41 2.68 -38.77
N GLN A 20 27.32 1.98 -39.88
CA GLN A 20 26.08 1.42 -40.41
C GLN A 20 25.52 0.33 -39.47
N ASP A 21 26.39 -0.54 -38.96
CA ASP A 21 25.99 -1.61 -38.04
C ASP A 21 25.43 -1.07 -36.71
N LEU A 22 26.04 -0.01 -36.13
CA LEU A 22 25.53 0.64 -34.91
C LEU A 22 24.20 1.37 -35.15
N THR A 23 23.95 1.87 -36.36
CA THR A 23 22.67 2.48 -36.68
C THR A 23 21.56 1.44 -36.66
N ALA A 24 21.78 0.27 -37.24
CA ALA A 24 20.84 -0.85 -37.20
C ALA A 24 20.55 -1.31 -35.74
N VAL A 25 21.56 -1.39 -34.91
CA VAL A 25 21.38 -1.70 -33.46
C VAL A 25 20.51 -0.65 -32.75
N ARG A 26 20.74 0.63 -33.04
CA ARG A 26 19.92 1.71 -32.44
C ARG A 26 18.48 1.68 -32.90
N GLU A 27 18.21 1.31 -34.15
CA GLU A 27 16.87 1.08 -34.68
C GLU A 27 16.19 -0.08 -33.94
N LEU A 28 16.89 -1.21 -33.73
CA LEU A 28 16.36 -2.33 -32.93
C LEU A 28 16.01 -1.90 -31.50
N LYS A 29 16.85 -1.09 -30.87
CA LYS A 29 16.59 -0.53 -29.52
C LYS A 29 15.34 0.36 -29.51
N GLN A 30 15.15 1.21 -30.53
CA GLN A 30 13.93 2.04 -30.64
C GLN A 30 12.66 1.21 -30.80
N LEU A 31 12.78 0.03 -31.41
CA LEU A 31 11.69 -0.94 -31.56
C LEU A 31 11.55 -1.89 -30.34
N TRP A 32 12.30 -1.67 -29.26
CA TRP A 32 12.33 -2.50 -28.03
C TRP A 32 12.78 -3.95 -28.27
N LYS A 33 13.44 -4.22 -29.41
CA LYS A 33 13.97 -5.54 -29.82
C LYS A 33 15.36 -5.76 -29.24
N TYR A 34 15.46 -5.79 -27.92
CA TYR A 34 16.75 -5.86 -27.23
C TYR A 34 17.50 -7.17 -27.49
N ASP A 35 16.81 -8.30 -27.58
CA ASP A 35 17.46 -9.59 -27.84
C ASP A 35 18.11 -9.65 -29.21
N GLU A 36 17.45 -9.11 -30.25
CA GLU A 36 18.01 -8.98 -31.59
C GLU A 36 19.22 -8.03 -31.61
N ALA A 37 19.14 -6.91 -30.85
CA ALA A 37 20.24 -5.96 -30.71
C ALA A 37 21.45 -6.59 -29.99
N ILE A 38 21.22 -7.36 -28.91
CA ILE A 38 22.26 -8.09 -28.16
C ILE A 38 22.95 -9.12 -29.07
N ALA A 39 22.19 -9.90 -29.83
CA ALA A 39 22.75 -10.88 -30.77
C ALA A 39 23.63 -10.21 -31.84
N SER A 40 23.16 -9.11 -32.42
CA SER A 40 23.91 -8.33 -33.41
C SER A 40 25.21 -7.75 -32.83
N LEU A 41 25.13 -7.14 -31.64
CA LEU A 41 26.30 -6.59 -30.93
C LEU A 41 27.32 -7.67 -30.58
N THR A 42 26.86 -8.83 -30.14
CA THR A 42 27.72 -9.97 -29.80
C THR A 42 28.46 -10.48 -31.04
N GLN A 43 27.78 -10.57 -32.18
CA GLN A 43 28.41 -10.95 -33.46
C GLN A 43 29.43 -9.90 -33.90
N MET A 44 29.11 -8.60 -33.77
CA MET A 44 30.04 -7.52 -34.11
C MET A 44 31.28 -7.56 -33.23
N MET A 45 31.14 -7.79 -31.92
CA MET A 45 32.28 -7.90 -30.99
C MET A 45 33.14 -9.14 -31.30
N ALA A 46 32.55 -10.26 -31.73
CA ALA A 46 33.29 -11.45 -32.15
C ALA A 46 34.11 -11.18 -33.44
N ALA A 47 33.58 -10.40 -34.36
CA ALA A 47 34.20 -10.12 -35.65
C ALA A 47 35.27 -9.00 -35.55
N GLN A 48 35.06 -7.96 -34.74
CA GLN A 48 35.86 -6.74 -34.72
C GLN A 48 36.65 -6.55 -33.43
N GLY A 49 36.48 -7.42 -32.46
CA GLY A 49 36.97 -7.31 -31.09
C GLY A 49 36.10 -6.38 -30.22
N PRO A 50 36.29 -6.45 -28.88
CA PRO A 50 35.59 -5.60 -27.95
C PRO A 50 36.05 -4.15 -28.05
N ARG A 51 35.15 -3.25 -28.42
CA ARG A 51 35.38 -1.80 -28.43
C ARG A 51 34.48 -1.16 -27.38
N PRO A 52 34.92 -0.05 -26.74
CA PRO A 52 34.12 0.63 -25.71
C PRO A 52 32.71 1.01 -26.17
N GLU A 53 32.55 1.42 -27.44
CA GLU A 53 31.27 1.84 -28.01
C GLU A 53 30.29 0.64 -28.15
N LEU A 54 30.81 -0.52 -28.61
CA LEU A 54 30.00 -1.75 -28.71
C LEU A 54 29.63 -2.27 -27.33
N LEU A 55 30.60 -2.22 -26.39
CA LEU A 55 30.34 -2.66 -25.02
C LEU A 55 29.32 -1.76 -24.30
N GLU A 56 29.33 -0.45 -24.58
CA GLU A 56 28.35 0.49 -24.04
C GLU A 56 26.94 0.21 -24.57
N GLU A 57 26.78 0.01 -25.87
CA GLU A 57 25.47 -0.33 -26.45
C GLU A 57 24.97 -1.70 -25.96
N LEU A 58 25.87 -2.68 -25.81
CA LEU A 58 25.52 -4.00 -25.26
C LEU A 58 25.09 -3.92 -23.79
N ALA A 59 25.85 -3.17 -22.98
CA ALA A 59 25.51 -2.92 -21.58
C ALA A 59 24.14 -2.23 -21.42
N ASP A 60 23.86 -1.25 -22.31
CA ASP A 60 22.56 -0.56 -22.29
C ASP A 60 21.42 -1.50 -22.74
N CYS A 61 21.63 -2.35 -23.75
CA CYS A 61 20.65 -3.37 -24.13
C CYS A 61 20.34 -4.32 -22.97
N HIS A 62 21.35 -4.85 -22.29
CA HIS A 62 21.15 -5.71 -21.10
C HIS A 62 20.46 -4.97 -19.95
N TYR A 63 20.81 -3.69 -19.73
CA TYR A 63 20.18 -2.85 -18.73
C TYR A 63 18.68 -2.65 -18.99
N GLN A 64 18.33 -2.38 -20.26
CA GLN A 64 16.93 -2.12 -20.66
C GLN A 64 16.10 -3.40 -20.74
N SER A 65 16.69 -4.54 -21.16
CA SER A 65 16.01 -5.84 -21.21
C SER A 65 15.83 -6.49 -19.83
N GLY A 66 16.44 -5.93 -18.77
CA GLY A 66 16.36 -6.49 -17.42
C GLY A 66 17.42 -7.54 -17.09
N ASN A 67 18.37 -7.83 -18.01
CA ASN A 67 19.51 -8.72 -17.79
C ASN A 67 20.54 -8.05 -16.86
N SER A 68 20.18 -7.95 -15.58
CA SER A 68 20.91 -7.11 -14.62
C SER A 68 22.31 -7.61 -14.30
N ALA A 69 22.56 -8.93 -14.34
CA ALA A 69 23.87 -9.51 -14.07
C ALA A 69 24.88 -9.13 -15.17
N GLU A 70 24.51 -9.37 -16.42
CA GLU A 70 25.32 -9.04 -17.61
C GLU A 70 25.56 -7.53 -17.71
N ALA A 71 24.52 -6.73 -17.46
CA ALA A 71 24.64 -5.27 -17.43
C ALA A 71 25.60 -4.81 -16.34
N LEU A 72 25.59 -5.42 -15.14
CA LEU A 72 26.46 -5.08 -14.02
C LEU A 72 27.92 -5.33 -14.37
N ASP A 73 28.25 -6.50 -14.93
CA ASP A 73 29.59 -6.87 -15.35
C ASP A 73 30.14 -5.89 -16.39
N GLN A 74 29.33 -5.58 -17.40
CA GLN A 74 29.71 -4.70 -18.49
C GLN A 74 29.88 -3.24 -18.05
N TYR A 75 28.92 -2.70 -17.25
CA TYR A 75 29.06 -1.35 -16.71
C TYR A 75 30.20 -1.24 -15.70
N THR A 76 30.52 -2.33 -14.96
CA THR A 76 31.71 -2.37 -14.09
C THR A 76 32.99 -2.24 -14.92
N LEU A 77 33.07 -2.94 -16.04
CA LEU A 77 34.22 -2.82 -16.95
C LEU A 77 34.31 -1.43 -17.57
N LEU A 78 33.18 -0.91 -18.08
CA LEU A 78 33.08 0.43 -18.66
C LEU A 78 33.49 1.54 -17.67
N ALA A 79 33.03 1.44 -16.42
CA ALA A 79 33.38 2.41 -15.38
C ALA A 79 34.86 2.36 -14.99
N ARG A 80 35.53 1.21 -15.11
CA ARG A 80 37.01 1.10 -14.95
C ARG A 80 37.74 1.70 -16.12
N MET A 81 37.23 1.49 -17.35
CA MET A 81 37.87 2.04 -18.57
C MET A 81 37.68 3.56 -18.69
N GLN A 82 36.56 4.08 -18.26
CA GLN A 82 36.17 5.49 -18.35
C GLN A 82 35.59 5.99 -17.01
N PRO A 83 36.41 6.17 -15.97
CA PRO A 83 35.93 6.49 -14.62
C PRO A 83 35.25 7.85 -14.51
N ASP A 84 35.52 8.77 -15.42
CA ASP A 84 34.89 10.10 -15.45
C ASP A 84 33.53 10.12 -16.16
N LYS A 85 33.15 9.03 -16.83
CA LYS A 85 31.85 8.98 -17.49
C LYS A 85 30.75 8.71 -16.48
N LEU A 86 30.08 9.79 -16.06
CA LEU A 86 29.08 9.82 -15.02
C LEU A 86 27.92 8.82 -15.28
N LEU A 87 27.51 8.66 -16.54
CA LEU A 87 26.43 7.73 -16.93
C LEU A 87 26.68 6.31 -16.41
N PHE A 88 27.91 5.80 -16.54
CA PHE A 88 28.23 4.44 -16.12
C PHE A 88 28.12 4.26 -14.62
N ARG A 89 28.54 5.26 -13.84
CA ARG A 89 28.39 5.25 -12.38
C ARG A 89 26.93 5.30 -11.94
N ILE A 90 26.09 6.09 -12.64
CA ILE A 90 24.65 6.15 -12.38
C ILE A 90 23.98 4.81 -12.73
N ARG A 91 24.37 4.16 -13.85
CA ARG A 91 23.86 2.84 -14.23
C ARG A 91 24.25 1.77 -13.21
N LEU A 92 25.50 1.75 -12.75
CA LEU A 92 25.96 0.85 -11.69
C LEU A 92 25.19 1.06 -10.40
N MET A 93 25.03 2.31 -9.96
CA MET A 93 24.21 2.63 -8.79
C MET A 93 22.79 2.09 -8.90
N SER A 94 22.16 2.25 -10.07
CA SER A 94 20.80 1.74 -10.33
C SER A 94 20.75 0.21 -10.33
N LEU A 95 21.77 -0.47 -10.86
CA LEU A 95 21.88 -1.93 -10.87
C LEU A 95 22.06 -2.49 -9.46
N PHE A 96 22.95 -1.89 -8.67
CA PHE A 96 23.10 -2.27 -7.26
C PHE A 96 21.82 -2.05 -6.46
N TYR A 97 21.11 -0.95 -6.70
CA TYR A 97 19.80 -0.70 -6.07
C TYR A 97 18.77 -1.79 -6.46
N ARG A 98 18.65 -2.11 -7.76
CA ARG A 98 17.75 -3.19 -8.25
C ARG A 98 18.13 -4.55 -7.64
N GLY A 99 19.41 -4.83 -7.50
CA GLY A 99 19.96 -6.03 -6.86
C GLY A 99 19.86 -6.02 -5.32
N LYS A 100 19.16 -5.03 -4.73
CA LYS A 100 19.03 -4.82 -3.27
C LYS A 100 20.36 -4.66 -2.52
N GLN A 101 21.43 -4.33 -3.22
CA GLN A 101 22.74 -4.02 -2.66
C GLN A 101 22.79 -2.52 -2.33
N TYR A 102 21.98 -2.10 -1.36
CA TYR A 102 21.73 -0.69 -1.08
C TYR A 102 22.97 0.06 -0.61
N ASP A 103 23.84 -0.58 0.18
CA ASP A 103 25.09 0.06 0.63
C ASP A 103 26.01 0.42 -0.53
N ALA A 104 26.19 -0.50 -1.49
CA ALA A 104 26.98 -0.25 -2.69
C ALA A 104 26.38 0.88 -3.55
N ALA A 105 25.05 0.90 -3.68
CA ALA A 105 24.35 1.99 -4.37
C ALA A 105 24.57 3.34 -3.68
N ILE A 106 24.48 3.38 -2.34
CA ILE A 106 24.70 4.57 -1.53
C ILE A 106 26.13 5.08 -1.68
N ASP A 107 27.13 4.20 -1.62
CA ASP A 107 28.54 4.58 -1.71
C ASP A 107 28.87 5.18 -3.09
N ILE A 108 28.38 4.54 -4.17
CA ILE A 108 28.53 5.10 -5.53
C ILE A 108 27.82 6.45 -5.62
N GLY A 109 26.59 6.54 -5.13
CA GLY A 109 25.81 7.77 -5.17
C GLY A 109 26.49 8.90 -4.41
N ARG A 110 26.97 8.66 -3.19
CA ARG A 110 27.76 9.64 -2.41
C ARG A 110 29.00 10.08 -3.15
N GLY A 111 29.75 9.15 -3.75
CA GLY A 111 30.93 9.47 -4.55
C GLY A 111 30.63 10.31 -5.80
N ILE A 112 29.42 10.18 -6.38
CA ILE A 112 28.94 11.08 -7.45
C ILE A 112 28.62 12.46 -6.87
N LEU A 113 27.89 12.52 -5.77
CA LEU A 113 27.41 13.76 -5.15
C LEU A 113 28.52 14.64 -4.56
N GLN A 114 29.72 14.09 -4.32
CA GLN A 114 30.89 14.88 -3.95
C GLN A 114 31.38 15.81 -5.08
N ARG A 115 31.09 15.44 -6.33
CA ARG A 115 31.54 16.20 -7.53
C ARG A 115 30.36 16.96 -8.16
N ASP A 116 29.24 16.28 -8.29
CA ASP A 116 28.07 16.76 -9.03
C ASP A 116 26.78 16.56 -8.24
N SER A 117 26.06 17.63 -8.05
CA SER A 117 24.81 17.61 -7.26
C SER A 117 23.61 17.31 -8.16
N ILE A 118 23.37 16.02 -8.44
CA ILE A 118 22.38 15.54 -9.40
C ILE A 118 21.12 15.08 -8.68
N THR A 119 19.98 15.67 -9.00
CA THR A 119 18.67 15.37 -8.39
C THR A 119 18.30 13.89 -8.47
N GLN A 120 18.55 13.26 -9.63
CA GLN A 120 18.29 11.83 -9.81
C GLN A 120 19.11 10.97 -8.86
N VAL A 121 20.39 11.31 -8.65
CA VAL A 121 21.27 10.58 -7.73
C VAL A 121 20.85 10.80 -6.28
N LEU A 122 20.49 12.04 -5.91
CA LEU A 122 19.93 12.34 -4.59
C LEU A 122 18.69 11.50 -4.31
N SER A 123 17.74 11.45 -5.26
CA SER A 123 16.53 10.65 -5.12
C SER A 123 16.85 9.17 -4.94
N LEU A 124 17.74 8.60 -5.76
CA LEU A 124 18.06 7.18 -5.70
C LEU A 124 18.84 6.79 -4.43
N VAL A 125 19.72 7.69 -3.91
CA VAL A 125 20.36 7.50 -2.59
C VAL A 125 19.30 7.53 -1.48
N GLY A 126 18.35 8.46 -1.56
CA GLY A 126 17.20 8.51 -0.66
C GLY A 126 16.39 7.22 -0.70
N ASP A 127 16.09 6.71 -1.90
CA ASP A 127 15.39 5.44 -2.09
C ASP A 127 16.14 4.27 -1.43
N ALA A 128 17.47 4.20 -1.61
CA ALA A 128 18.28 3.14 -1.01
C ALA A 128 18.26 3.20 0.54
N PHE A 129 18.34 4.40 1.12
CA PHE A 129 18.17 4.57 2.57
C PHE A 129 16.76 4.18 3.05
N ASN A 130 15.74 4.55 2.30
CA ASN A 130 14.36 4.20 2.65
C ASN A 130 14.12 2.68 2.63
N GLN A 131 14.71 1.96 1.67
CA GLN A 131 14.66 0.49 1.62
C GLN A 131 15.39 -0.17 2.82
N GLN A 132 16.34 0.51 3.42
CA GLN A 132 17.01 0.09 4.66
C GLN A 132 16.29 0.57 5.93
N GLU A 133 15.09 1.15 5.81
CA GLU A 133 14.31 1.76 6.89
C GLU A 133 15.02 2.93 7.61
N ARG A 134 16.08 3.46 7.01
CA ARG A 134 16.86 4.62 7.49
C ARG A 134 16.18 5.92 7.07
N ARG A 135 14.96 6.12 7.57
CA ARG A 135 14.04 7.19 7.14
C ARG A 135 14.59 8.61 7.29
N ASP A 136 15.40 8.88 8.32
CA ASP A 136 16.02 10.21 8.51
C ASP A 136 16.98 10.56 7.40
N SER A 137 17.80 9.58 6.99
CA SER A 137 18.71 9.75 5.87
C SER A 137 17.97 9.92 4.55
N ALA A 138 16.92 9.08 4.32
CA ALA A 138 16.09 9.17 3.13
C ALA A 138 15.42 10.55 3.01
N GLU A 139 14.81 11.03 4.08
CA GLU A 139 14.20 12.35 4.15
C GLU A 139 15.19 13.46 3.81
N TRP A 140 16.39 13.43 4.40
CA TRP A 140 17.43 14.43 4.11
C TRP A 140 17.76 14.48 2.62
N TYR A 141 17.94 13.31 1.99
CA TYR A 141 18.25 13.24 0.55
C TYR A 141 17.09 13.72 -0.33
N TYR A 142 15.85 13.38 0.02
CA TYR A 142 14.67 13.86 -0.72
C TYR A 142 14.50 15.37 -0.59
N ARG A 143 14.72 15.95 0.59
CA ARG A 143 14.72 17.41 0.76
C ARG A 143 15.80 18.10 -0.08
N GLN A 144 17.00 17.52 -0.15
CA GLN A 144 18.05 18.02 -1.02
C GLN A 144 17.69 17.95 -2.51
N ALA A 145 17.00 16.90 -2.92
CA ALA A 145 16.52 16.74 -4.29
C ALA A 145 15.45 17.79 -4.63
N LEU A 146 14.48 18.01 -3.73
CA LEU A 146 13.43 19.02 -3.90
C LEU A 146 13.97 20.45 -3.86
N ALA A 147 14.97 20.74 -3.04
CA ALA A 147 15.62 22.06 -3.03
C ALA A 147 16.20 22.44 -4.41
N ARG A 148 16.54 21.44 -5.25
CA ARG A 148 17.05 21.65 -6.62
C ARG A 148 15.95 21.63 -7.68
N ARG A 149 14.95 20.82 -7.50
CA ARG A 149 13.79 20.71 -8.38
C ARG A 149 12.52 20.64 -7.53
N PRO A 150 11.94 21.80 -7.15
CA PRO A 150 10.76 21.86 -6.29
C PRO A 150 9.53 21.12 -6.85
N HIS A 151 9.38 21.10 -8.17
CA HIS A 151 8.29 20.42 -8.89
C HIS A 151 8.64 18.98 -9.29
N ASN A 152 9.43 18.25 -8.48
CA ASN A 152 9.64 16.84 -8.71
C ASN A 152 8.59 16.02 -7.96
N GLU A 153 7.48 15.74 -8.64
CA GLU A 153 6.34 14.97 -8.15
C GLU A 153 6.77 13.67 -7.44
N SER A 154 7.59 12.86 -8.10
CA SER A 154 8.03 11.56 -7.55
C SER A 154 8.79 11.71 -6.22
N VAL A 155 9.68 12.69 -6.13
CA VAL A 155 10.44 12.94 -4.89
C VAL A 155 9.54 13.54 -3.80
N LEU A 156 8.62 14.43 -4.17
CA LEU A 156 7.64 15.00 -3.25
C LEU A 156 6.76 13.92 -2.64
N ASN A 157 6.24 13.02 -3.47
CA ASN A 157 5.41 11.89 -2.99
C ASN A 157 6.17 11.00 -2.00
N LYS A 158 7.44 10.68 -2.29
CA LYS A 158 8.31 9.88 -1.41
C LYS A 158 8.57 10.59 -0.08
N LEU A 159 8.85 11.89 -0.10
CA LEU A 159 9.03 12.68 1.12
C LEU A 159 7.74 12.70 1.94
N CYS A 160 6.61 13.01 1.31
CA CYS A 160 5.32 13.04 1.98
C CYS A 160 4.93 11.68 2.57
N SER A 161 5.29 10.56 1.93
CA SER A 161 5.07 9.22 2.49
C SER A 161 5.80 9.03 3.83
N ILE A 162 7.05 9.50 3.94
CA ILE A 162 7.80 9.47 5.21
C ILE A 162 7.14 10.36 6.26
N LEU A 163 6.77 11.58 5.87
CA LEU A 163 6.16 12.58 6.76
C LEU A 163 4.78 12.13 7.26
N LEU A 164 3.96 11.52 6.41
CA LEU A 164 2.67 10.91 6.80
C LEU A 164 2.87 9.79 7.82
N GLY A 165 3.87 8.92 7.60
CA GLY A 165 4.21 7.86 8.55
C GLY A 165 4.74 8.37 9.89
N ARG A 166 5.13 9.64 9.98
CA ARG A 166 5.53 10.34 11.21
C ARG A 166 4.46 11.28 11.76
N GLU A 167 3.26 11.26 11.18
CA GLU A 167 2.15 12.13 11.55
C GLU A 167 2.44 13.64 11.39
N GLN A 168 3.42 14.00 10.55
CA GLN A 168 3.80 15.38 10.27
C GLN A 168 2.87 16.01 9.21
N HIS A 169 1.57 15.94 9.48
CA HIS A 169 0.52 16.30 8.51
C HIS A 169 0.56 17.77 8.07
N ASP A 170 0.94 18.68 8.97
CA ASP A 170 0.98 20.12 8.64
C ASP A 170 2.06 20.41 7.58
N GLU A 171 3.20 19.73 7.66
CA GLU A 171 4.24 19.87 6.66
C GLU A 171 3.86 19.24 5.33
N VAL A 172 3.19 18.08 5.36
CA VAL A 172 2.62 17.45 4.14
C VAL A 172 1.68 18.42 3.46
N LEU A 173 0.76 19.05 4.20
CA LEU A 173 -0.17 20.03 3.64
C LEU A 173 0.55 21.23 3.02
N ALA A 174 1.54 21.80 3.70
CA ALA A 174 2.31 22.93 3.17
C ALA A 174 3.01 22.58 1.84
N LEU A 175 3.63 21.40 1.76
CA LEU A 175 4.33 20.93 0.56
C LEU A 175 3.37 20.61 -0.59
N THR A 176 2.27 19.93 -0.30
CA THR A 176 1.28 19.54 -1.32
C THR A 176 0.45 20.71 -1.79
N ASP A 177 0.07 21.66 -0.91
CA ASP A 177 -0.64 22.88 -1.31
C ASP A 177 0.22 23.74 -2.23
N ALA A 178 1.53 23.89 -1.95
CA ALA A 178 2.45 24.61 -2.82
C ALA A 178 2.58 23.96 -4.21
N PHE A 179 2.68 22.64 -4.27
CA PHE A 179 2.76 21.90 -5.54
C PHE A 179 1.45 22.00 -6.34
N LEU A 180 0.31 21.75 -5.69
CA LEU A 180 -1.00 21.76 -6.33
C LEU A 180 -1.51 23.17 -6.69
N ALA A 181 -0.88 24.23 -6.20
CA ALA A 181 -1.15 25.60 -6.66
C ALA A 181 -0.72 25.81 -8.13
N GLU A 182 0.31 25.07 -8.59
CA GLU A 182 0.80 25.11 -9.97
C GLU A 182 0.24 23.96 -10.82
N GLU A 183 0.03 22.79 -10.22
CA GLU A 183 -0.48 21.59 -10.89
C GLU A 183 -1.74 21.05 -10.17
N PRO A 184 -2.90 21.75 -10.27
CA PRO A 184 -4.09 21.44 -9.47
C PRO A 184 -4.68 20.05 -9.73
N ASP A 185 -4.47 19.49 -10.93
CA ASP A 185 -5.04 18.22 -11.38
C ASP A 185 -4.07 17.04 -11.23
N ASN A 186 -3.01 17.19 -10.43
CA ASN A 186 -2.00 16.14 -10.29
C ASN A 186 -2.51 14.97 -9.47
N LEU A 187 -2.78 13.84 -10.14
CA LEU A 187 -3.36 12.62 -9.57
C LEU A 187 -2.42 11.87 -8.62
N THR A 188 -1.14 12.19 -8.57
CA THR A 188 -0.18 11.61 -7.61
C THR A 188 -0.19 12.37 -6.28
N ILE A 189 -0.38 13.69 -6.32
CA ILE A 189 -0.25 14.55 -5.12
C ILE A 189 -1.61 14.85 -4.48
N LEU A 190 -2.70 14.90 -5.25
CA LEU A 190 -4.06 15.05 -4.71
C LEU A 190 -4.40 14.05 -3.60
N PRO A 191 -4.17 12.72 -3.78
CA PRO A 191 -4.47 11.75 -2.72
C PRO A 191 -3.61 11.95 -1.47
N VAL A 192 -2.38 12.39 -1.63
CA VAL A 192 -1.46 12.66 -0.51
C VAL A 192 -2.01 13.81 0.35
N ARG A 193 -2.47 14.90 -0.28
CA ARG A 193 -3.12 16.01 0.40
C ARG A 193 -4.44 15.58 1.05
N GLY A 194 -5.27 14.84 0.34
CA GLY A 194 -6.54 14.33 0.85
C GLY A 194 -6.34 13.47 2.10
N ILE A 195 -5.36 12.56 2.11
CA ILE A 195 -5.01 11.73 3.26
C ILE A 195 -4.54 12.60 4.45
N ALA A 196 -3.69 13.59 4.22
CA ALA A 196 -3.23 14.49 5.27
C ALA A 196 -4.39 15.33 5.85
N ARG A 197 -5.29 15.85 5.01
CA ARG A 197 -6.52 16.56 5.43
C ARG A 197 -7.43 15.64 6.25
N PHE A 198 -7.63 14.40 5.83
CA PHE A 198 -8.40 13.40 6.55
C PHE A 198 -7.80 13.13 7.94
N ALA A 199 -6.50 12.92 8.04
CA ALA A 199 -5.78 12.70 9.30
C ALA A 199 -5.92 13.89 10.26
N LYS A 200 -5.96 15.11 9.72
CA LYS A 200 -6.23 16.35 10.47
C LYS A 200 -7.73 16.56 10.76
N LYS A 201 -8.59 15.60 10.45
CA LYS A 201 -10.05 15.64 10.62
C LYS A 201 -10.73 16.76 9.78
N ARG A 202 -10.06 17.26 8.76
CA ARG A 202 -10.62 18.20 7.78
C ARG A 202 -11.36 17.41 6.69
N TYR A 203 -12.46 16.77 7.09
CA TYR A 203 -13.14 15.78 6.25
C TYR A 203 -13.75 16.37 4.98
N ASP A 204 -14.30 17.58 5.04
CA ASP A 204 -14.87 18.28 3.88
C ASP A 204 -13.78 18.63 2.85
N ASP A 205 -12.63 19.11 3.31
CA ASP A 205 -11.50 19.42 2.44
C ASP A 205 -10.90 18.15 1.82
N ALA A 206 -10.82 17.05 2.59
CA ALA A 206 -10.36 15.76 2.09
C ALA A 206 -11.34 15.21 1.05
N GLU A 207 -12.65 15.30 1.31
CA GLU A 207 -13.70 14.88 0.37
C GLU A 207 -13.59 15.66 -0.95
N ALA A 208 -13.30 16.98 -0.89
CA ALA A 208 -13.12 17.79 -2.09
C ALA A 208 -11.95 17.29 -2.95
N ASP A 209 -10.80 16.92 -2.36
CA ASP A 209 -9.67 16.37 -3.11
C ASP A 209 -10.05 15.04 -3.80
N PHE A 210 -10.69 14.13 -3.08
CA PHE A 210 -11.08 12.83 -3.67
C PHE A 210 -12.23 12.95 -4.69
N LYS A 211 -13.16 13.90 -4.53
CA LYS A 211 -14.17 14.22 -5.55
C LYS A 211 -13.52 14.76 -6.82
N HIS A 212 -12.54 15.66 -6.66
CA HIS A 212 -11.79 16.19 -7.79
C HIS A 212 -11.06 15.10 -8.57
N MET A 213 -10.42 14.15 -7.86
CA MET A 213 -9.82 12.98 -8.50
C MET A 213 -10.84 12.17 -9.29
N ASN A 214 -12.03 11.96 -8.72
CA ASN A 214 -13.11 11.23 -9.41
C ASN A 214 -13.61 11.97 -10.67
N GLU A 215 -13.70 13.29 -10.63
CA GLU A 215 -14.04 14.15 -11.78
C GLU A 215 -12.98 14.07 -12.89
N LEU A 216 -11.71 13.90 -12.52
CA LEU A 216 -10.60 13.68 -13.44
C LEU A 216 -10.56 12.24 -14.02
N GLY A 217 -11.51 11.38 -13.61
CA GLY A 217 -11.62 10.01 -14.07
C GLY A 217 -10.89 8.96 -13.23
N GLU A 218 -10.18 9.37 -12.18
CA GLU A 218 -9.59 8.44 -11.20
C GLU A 218 -10.66 8.00 -10.20
N ASN A 219 -11.23 6.81 -10.45
CA ASN A 219 -12.35 6.26 -9.70
C ASN A 219 -12.04 4.87 -9.12
N GLY A 220 -10.77 4.65 -8.75
CA GLY A 220 -10.29 3.41 -8.17
C GLY A 220 -10.78 3.20 -6.73
N TYR A 221 -10.36 2.05 -6.16
CA TYR A 221 -10.68 1.67 -4.79
C TYR A 221 -10.39 2.79 -3.78
N ALA A 222 -9.20 3.38 -3.81
CA ALA A 222 -8.77 4.37 -2.82
C ALA A 222 -9.66 5.61 -2.80
N VAL A 223 -10.10 6.10 -3.96
CA VAL A 223 -10.97 7.28 -4.06
C VAL A 223 -12.29 7.01 -3.36
N HIS A 224 -12.98 5.93 -3.73
CA HIS A 224 -14.26 5.57 -3.11
C HIS A 224 -14.13 5.22 -1.63
N TYR A 225 -13.04 4.58 -1.23
CA TYR A 225 -12.75 4.28 0.16
C TYR A 225 -12.66 5.55 1.01
N TYR A 226 -11.87 6.55 0.58
CA TYR A 226 -11.72 7.80 1.33
C TYR A 226 -12.97 8.69 1.25
N LEU A 227 -13.71 8.70 0.14
CA LEU A 227 -15.01 9.34 0.06
C LEU A 227 -16.00 8.73 1.06
N GLY A 228 -16.04 7.40 1.16
CA GLY A 228 -16.83 6.67 2.15
C GLY A 228 -16.42 7.02 3.58
N GLN A 229 -15.12 7.08 3.86
CA GLN A 229 -14.60 7.46 5.17
C GLN A 229 -14.97 8.91 5.54
N CYS A 230 -14.82 9.86 4.61
CA CYS A 230 -15.19 11.25 4.83
C CYS A 230 -16.70 11.38 5.11
N ALA A 231 -17.53 10.75 4.28
CA ALA A 231 -18.97 10.74 4.46
C ALA A 231 -19.38 10.14 5.82
N GLN A 232 -18.75 9.03 6.24
CA GLN A 232 -19.01 8.40 7.53
C GLN A 232 -18.63 9.32 8.69
N LYS A 233 -17.48 10.01 8.62
CA LYS A 233 -17.06 10.96 9.66
C LYS A 233 -17.95 12.19 9.74
N ASN A 234 -18.52 12.61 8.62
CA ASN A 234 -19.48 13.71 8.52
C ASN A 234 -20.92 13.27 8.89
N GLY A 235 -21.16 11.99 9.23
CA GLY A 235 -22.48 11.49 9.59
C GLY A 235 -23.40 11.22 8.38
N LEU A 236 -22.89 11.30 7.15
CA LEU A 236 -23.62 11.08 5.90
C LEU A 236 -23.66 9.57 5.57
N LEU A 237 -24.33 8.80 6.43
CA LEU A 237 -24.25 7.32 6.41
C LEU A 237 -24.73 6.70 5.10
N ARG A 238 -25.70 7.31 4.38
CA ARG A 238 -26.17 6.81 3.07
C ARG A 238 -25.11 6.97 1.99
N ASP A 239 -24.41 8.10 1.99
CA ASP A 239 -23.31 8.36 1.06
C ASP A 239 -22.12 7.47 1.38
N ALA A 240 -21.79 7.30 2.67
CA ALA A 240 -20.77 6.37 3.10
C ALA A 240 -21.05 4.93 2.61
N GLU A 241 -22.27 4.43 2.80
CA GLU A 241 -22.68 3.10 2.31
C GLU A 241 -22.50 2.98 0.80
N ARG A 242 -22.90 4.00 0.04
CA ARG A 242 -22.77 4.02 -1.42
C ARG A 242 -21.31 3.96 -1.84
N GLU A 243 -20.49 4.82 -1.28
CA GLU A 243 -19.07 4.91 -1.63
C GLU A 243 -18.28 3.64 -1.23
N PHE A 244 -18.52 3.06 -0.05
CA PHE A 244 -17.90 1.79 0.32
C PHE A 244 -18.35 0.63 -0.59
N LYS A 245 -19.58 0.61 -1.07
CA LYS A 245 -20.02 -0.38 -2.06
C LYS A 245 -19.31 -0.20 -3.40
N LEU A 246 -19.04 1.03 -3.82
CA LEU A 246 -18.23 1.32 -5.01
C LEU A 246 -16.78 0.89 -4.80
N ALA A 247 -16.18 1.18 -3.65
CA ALA A 247 -14.85 0.68 -3.30
C ALA A 247 -14.78 -0.86 -3.36
N TRP A 248 -15.77 -1.54 -2.79
CA TRP A 248 -15.87 -3.00 -2.86
C TRP A 248 -15.97 -3.55 -4.29
N GLN A 249 -16.66 -2.84 -5.18
CA GLN A 249 -16.72 -3.24 -6.61
C GLN A 249 -15.36 -3.15 -7.30
N ARG A 250 -14.48 -2.26 -6.84
CA ARG A 250 -13.12 -2.09 -7.38
C ARG A 250 -12.14 -3.11 -6.80
N ASP A 251 -12.26 -3.39 -5.51
CA ASP A 251 -11.49 -4.42 -4.81
C ASP A 251 -12.36 -5.10 -3.77
N SER A 252 -12.75 -6.33 -4.04
CA SER A 252 -13.58 -7.16 -3.16
C SER A 252 -12.77 -7.97 -2.14
N THR A 253 -11.49 -7.66 -1.93
CA THR A 253 -10.62 -8.39 -0.99
C THR A 253 -10.46 -7.70 0.37
N ASP A 254 -10.95 -6.47 0.53
CA ASP A 254 -10.86 -5.76 1.81
C ASP A 254 -12.01 -6.14 2.75
N VAL A 255 -11.68 -7.01 3.69
CA VAL A 255 -12.60 -7.46 4.75
C VAL A 255 -13.17 -6.29 5.55
N ASN A 256 -12.36 -5.24 5.82
CA ASN A 256 -12.81 -4.11 6.63
C ASN A 256 -13.91 -3.30 5.91
N VAL A 257 -13.82 -3.20 4.59
CA VAL A 257 -14.88 -2.56 3.79
C VAL A 257 -16.17 -3.36 3.87
N ALA A 258 -16.12 -4.69 3.76
CA ALA A 258 -17.32 -5.54 3.91
C ALA A 258 -17.95 -5.39 5.29
N LEU A 259 -17.13 -5.42 6.36
CA LEU A 259 -17.61 -5.22 7.74
C LEU A 259 -18.21 -3.82 7.93
N THR A 260 -17.59 -2.79 7.35
CA THR A 260 -18.10 -1.41 7.43
C THR A 260 -19.45 -1.27 6.73
N ILE A 261 -19.63 -1.87 5.55
CA ILE A 261 -20.89 -1.87 4.82
C ILE A 261 -21.97 -2.58 5.64
N ALA A 262 -21.66 -3.78 6.20
CA ALA A 262 -22.55 -4.52 7.06
C ALA A 262 -23.05 -3.66 8.23
N GLN A 263 -22.10 -2.99 8.92
CA GLN A 263 -22.40 -2.13 10.06
C GLN A 263 -23.29 -0.94 9.66
N LEU A 264 -22.99 -0.26 8.54
CA LEU A 264 -23.77 0.88 8.06
C LEU A 264 -25.21 0.49 7.72
N ILE A 265 -25.41 -0.65 7.06
CA ILE A 265 -26.74 -1.16 6.71
C ILE A 265 -27.51 -1.53 7.98
N SER A 266 -26.87 -2.23 8.92
CA SER A 266 -27.47 -2.64 10.20
C SER A 266 -27.87 -1.44 11.06
N ASP A 267 -27.00 -0.44 11.20
CA ASP A 267 -27.28 0.78 11.98
C ASP A 267 -28.44 1.61 11.36
N ALA A 268 -28.58 1.54 10.03
CA ALA A 268 -29.71 2.13 9.33
C ALA A 268 -31.01 1.28 9.44
N ARG A 269 -30.98 0.16 10.13
CA ARG A 269 -32.08 -0.83 10.24
C ARG A 269 -32.65 -1.26 8.89
N LYS A 270 -31.78 -1.48 7.90
CA LYS A 270 -32.11 -1.98 6.57
C LYS A 270 -31.80 -3.48 6.50
N ASP A 271 -32.50 -4.20 5.64
CA ASP A 271 -32.24 -5.62 5.38
C ASP A 271 -30.94 -5.81 4.56
N GLY A 272 -30.35 -7.00 4.64
CA GLY A 272 -29.22 -7.42 3.81
C GLY A 272 -27.83 -7.16 4.41
N TRP A 273 -27.74 -6.71 5.67
CA TRP A 273 -26.46 -6.55 6.39
C TRP A 273 -25.78 -7.91 6.66
N GLU A 274 -26.56 -8.98 6.84
CA GLU A 274 -26.09 -10.34 7.06
C GLU A 274 -25.19 -10.82 5.93
N VAL A 275 -25.59 -10.56 4.68
CA VAL A 275 -24.84 -10.95 3.48
C VAL A 275 -23.41 -10.39 3.49
N TRP A 276 -23.24 -9.19 4.04
CA TRP A 276 -21.92 -8.55 4.11
C TRP A 276 -21.06 -9.12 5.23
N TYR A 277 -21.66 -9.47 6.38
CA TYR A 277 -20.93 -10.21 7.42
C TYR A 277 -20.52 -11.60 6.94
N ASP A 278 -21.42 -12.33 6.25
CA ASP A 278 -21.10 -13.64 5.68
C ASP A 278 -19.96 -13.56 4.66
N LYS A 279 -19.94 -12.53 3.80
CA LYS A 279 -18.81 -12.26 2.89
C LYS A 279 -17.50 -12.04 3.66
N ALA A 280 -17.50 -11.14 4.65
CA ALA A 280 -16.33 -10.85 5.45
C ALA A 280 -15.80 -12.10 6.17
N LEU A 281 -16.69 -12.88 6.79
CA LEU A 281 -16.32 -14.12 7.50
C LEU A 281 -15.79 -15.21 6.57
N THR A 282 -16.32 -15.30 5.35
CA THR A 282 -15.80 -16.22 4.33
C THR A 282 -14.36 -15.88 3.95
N MET A 283 -14.03 -14.61 3.94
CA MET A 283 -12.67 -14.13 3.63
C MET A 283 -11.70 -14.32 4.80
N LEU A 284 -12.20 -14.22 6.03
CA LEU A 284 -11.45 -14.47 7.26
C LEU A 284 -11.29 -15.98 7.51
N GLN A 285 -10.80 -16.75 6.55
CA GLN A 285 -10.52 -18.19 6.74
C GLN A 285 -9.74 -18.40 8.06
N PRO A 286 -9.95 -19.52 8.80
CA PRO A 286 -9.33 -19.74 10.11
C PRO A 286 -7.83 -19.93 10.00
N ASP A 287 -7.10 -18.84 9.91
CA ASP A 287 -5.66 -18.76 10.09
C ASP A 287 -5.39 -18.29 11.54
N PRO A 288 -4.47 -18.91 12.30
CA PRO A 288 -4.07 -18.45 13.62
C PRO A 288 -3.72 -16.96 13.70
N LYS A 289 -3.25 -16.36 12.61
CA LYS A 289 -2.91 -14.93 12.53
C LYS A 289 -4.14 -14.00 12.51
N VAL A 290 -5.30 -14.51 12.10
CA VAL A 290 -6.55 -13.74 11.98
C VAL A 290 -7.62 -14.12 13.00
N ILE A 291 -7.31 -15.00 13.98
CA ILE A 291 -8.24 -15.42 15.04
C ILE A 291 -8.90 -14.21 15.72
N SER A 292 -8.12 -13.18 16.07
CA SER A 292 -8.65 -11.98 16.73
C SER A 292 -9.59 -11.19 15.81
N ALA A 293 -9.27 -11.08 14.53
CA ALA A 293 -10.11 -10.40 13.54
C ALA A 293 -11.42 -11.17 13.32
N THR A 294 -11.34 -12.50 13.25
CA THR A 294 -12.52 -13.38 13.12
C THR A 294 -13.44 -13.27 14.35
N ALA A 295 -12.87 -13.30 15.57
CA ALA A 295 -13.65 -13.10 16.79
C ALA A 295 -14.33 -11.72 16.81
N THR A 296 -13.63 -10.66 16.39
CA THR A 296 -14.19 -9.31 16.29
C THR A 296 -15.30 -9.22 15.24
N ALA A 297 -15.15 -9.89 14.10
CA ALA A 297 -16.18 -9.93 13.06
C ALA A 297 -17.46 -10.61 13.57
N HIS A 298 -17.34 -11.76 14.25
CA HIS A 298 -18.48 -12.43 14.89
C HIS A 298 -19.13 -11.55 15.99
N GLN A 299 -18.32 -10.82 16.78
CA GLN A 299 -18.85 -9.88 17.77
C GLN A 299 -19.67 -8.77 17.13
N ASN A 300 -19.15 -8.14 16.08
CA ASN A 300 -19.85 -7.06 15.38
C ASN A 300 -21.15 -7.57 14.72
N TYR A 301 -21.09 -8.76 14.14
CA TYR A 301 -22.26 -9.43 13.59
C TYR A 301 -23.33 -9.66 14.66
N ALA A 302 -22.95 -10.23 15.81
CA ALA A 302 -23.85 -10.49 16.93
C ALA A 302 -24.49 -9.20 17.47
N LEU A 303 -23.70 -8.12 17.64
CA LEU A 303 -24.20 -6.82 18.07
C LEU A 303 -25.19 -6.21 17.07
N SER A 304 -24.94 -6.36 15.78
CA SER A 304 -25.84 -5.92 14.73
C SER A 304 -27.15 -6.70 14.76
N ALA A 305 -27.09 -8.01 14.95
CA ALA A 305 -28.26 -8.87 15.11
C ALA A 305 -29.09 -8.46 16.35
N TYR A 306 -28.42 -8.21 17.48
CA TYR A 306 -29.07 -7.73 18.69
C TYR A 306 -29.85 -6.42 18.49
N LYS A 307 -29.20 -5.41 17.87
CA LYS A 307 -29.81 -4.11 17.56
C LYS A 307 -31.05 -4.22 16.64
N ASN A 308 -31.03 -5.19 15.75
CA ASN A 308 -32.14 -5.45 14.81
C ASN A 308 -33.20 -6.43 15.35
N GLY A 309 -33.05 -6.92 16.59
CA GLY A 309 -34.01 -7.82 17.23
C GLY A 309 -33.88 -9.28 16.82
N ASP A 310 -32.86 -9.64 16.02
CA ASP A 310 -32.58 -11.04 15.66
C ASP A 310 -31.76 -11.71 16.76
N PHE A 311 -32.45 -12.11 17.83
CA PHE A 311 -31.81 -12.70 19.00
C PHE A 311 -31.24 -14.10 18.72
N ASP A 312 -31.82 -14.86 17.78
CA ASP A 312 -31.30 -16.17 17.40
C ASP A 312 -29.93 -16.05 16.69
N ARG A 313 -29.84 -15.12 15.78
CA ARG A 313 -28.58 -14.82 15.10
C ARG A 313 -27.52 -14.28 16.09
N CYS A 314 -27.92 -13.38 16.96
CA CYS A 314 -27.05 -12.84 18.01
C CYS A 314 -26.42 -13.98 18.84
N ILE A 315 -27.23 -14.90 19.32
CA ILE A 315 -26.79 -16.08 20.09
C ILE A 315 -25.83 -16.95 19.28
N ALA A 316 -26.17 -17.21 18.01
CA ALA A 316 -25.35 -18.06 17.14
C ALA A 316 -23.96 -17.44 16.92
N GLU A 317 -23.91 -16.15 16.63
CA GLU A 317 -22.65 -15.47 16.33
C GLU A 317 -21.77 -15.30 17.60
N TYR A 318 -22.34 -15.00 18.76
CA TYR A 318 -21.58 -15.00 20.01
C TYR A 318 -21.05 -16.40 20.38
N LYS A 319 -21.79 -17.48 20.10
CA LYS A 319 -21.29 -18.85 20.32
C LYS A 319 -20.07 -19.13 19.41
N LYS A 320 -20.13 -18.76 18.14
CA LYS A 320 -18.98 -18.88 17.23
C LYS A 320 -17.80 -18.03 17.70
N MET A 321 -18.03 -16.79 18.14
CA MET A 321 -16.99 -15.95 18.74
C MET A 321 -16.29 -16.63 19.91
N LEU A 322 -17.04 -17.31 20.79
CA LEU A 322 -16.49 -18.02 21.95
C LEU A 322 -15.61 -19.22 21.56
N GLU A 323 -15.74 -19.78 20.35
CA GLU A 323 -14.82 -20.80 19.83
C GLU A 323 -13.42 -20.22 19.62
N TYR A 324 -13.33 -18.95 19.20
CA TYR A 324 -12.07 -18.24 18.98
C TYR A 324 -11.56 -17.51 20.24
N SER A 325 -12.48 -17.08 21.11
CA SER A 325 -12.16 -16.31 22.31
C SER A 325 -12.97 -16.81 23.54
N PRO A 326 -12.64 -17.99 24.08
CA PRO A 326 -13.44 -18.65 25.13
C PRO A 326 -13.57 -17.86 26.44
N LYS A 327 -12.66 -16.92 26.70
CA LYS A 327 -12.63 -16.11 27.94
C LYS A 327 -13.35 -14.76 27.78
N HIS A 328 -14.06 -14.54 26.69
CA HIS A 328 -14.74 -13.26 26.43
C HIS A 328 -16.05 -13.17 27.20
N TYR A 329 -15.98 -12.74 28.46
CA TYR A 329 -17.12 -12.72 29.40
C TYR A 329 -18.36 -11.95 28.90
N ALA A 330 -18.16 -10.84 28.15
CA ALA A 330 -19.28 -10.07 27.62
C ALA A 330 -20.15 -10.90 26.64
N ALA A 331 -19.58 -11.86 25.92
CA ALA A 331 -20.33 -12.73 25.03
C ALA A 331 -21.29 -13.64 25.83
N TYR A 332 -20.87 -14.21 26.94
CA TYR A 332 -21.73 -15.01 27.80
C TYR A 332 -22.92 -14.20 28.32
N TYR A 333 -22.63 -12.95 28.75
CA TYR A 333 -23.67 -12.04 29.21
C TYR A 333 -24.66 -11.67 28.11
N MET A 334 -24.18 -11.32 26.92
CA MET A 334 -25.05 -10.98 25.79
C MET A 334 -25.93 -12.15 25.34
N ILE A 335 -25.39 -13.37 25.36
CA ILE A 335 -26.18 -14.58 25.08
C ILE A 335 -27.29 -14.74 26.12
N ALA A 336 -26.98 -14.52 27.41
CA ALA A 336 -27.97 -14.58 28.50
C ALA A 336 -29.10 -13.56 28.27
N GLN A 337 -28.75 -12.30 27.95
CA GLN A 337 -29.72 -11.26 27.63
C GLN A 337 -30.63 -11.63 26.46
N CYS A 338 -30.08 -12.21 25.39
CA CYS A 338 -30.87 -12.64 24.25
C CYS A 338 -31.90 -13.71 24.65
N TYR A 339 -31.53 -14.70 25.47
CA TYR A 339 -32.47 -15.70 25.99
C TYR A 339 -33.52 -15.10 26.91
N GLU A 340 -33.14 -14.11 27.76
CA GLU A 340 -34.05 -13.36 28.59
C GLU A 340 -35.12 -12.62 27.76
N LEU A 341 -34.71 -11.91 26.71
CA LEU A 341 -35.61 -11.21 25.78
C LEU A 341 -36.52 -12.17 25.00
N LYS A 342 -36.10 -13.41 24.81
CA LYS A 342 -36.90 -14.50 24.24
C LYS A 342 -37.78 -15.17 25.28
N GLN A 343 -37.78 -14.75 26.55
CA GLN A 343 -38.50 -15.32 27.66
C GLN A 343 -38.11 -16.79 28.01
N ASP A 344 -36.93 -17.24 27.53
CA ASP A 344 -36.33 -18.50 27.95
C ASP A 344 -35.48 -18.29 29.21
N PHE A 345 -36.15 -18.05 30.32
CA PHE A 345 -35.50 -17.66 31.58
C PHE A 345 -34.60 -18.76 32.14
N LYS A 346 -34.93 -20.03 31.89
CA LYS A 346 -34.08 -21.15 32.33
C LYS A 346 -32.75 -21.18 31.63
N THR A 347 -32.74 -20.97 30.33
CA THR A 347 -31.50 -20.91 29.53
C THR A 347 -30.75 -19.62 29.83
N ALA A 348 -31.42 -18.48 29.95
CA ALA A 348 -30.84 -17.21 30.37
C ALA A 348 -30.07 -17.31 31.70
N LEU A 349 -30.70 -17.90 32.73
CA LEU A 349 -30.09 -18.16 34.03
C LEU A 349 -28.77 -18.95 33.90
N ASN A 350 -28.79 -20.01 33.11
CA ASN A 350 -27.58 -20.81 32.87
C ASN A 350 -26.46 -20.01 32.25
N TRP A 351 -26.75 -19.12 31.30
CA TRP A 351 -25.74 -18.29 30.65
C TRP A 351 -25.24 -17.15 31.56
N TYR A 352 -26.11 -16.54 32.38
CA TYR A 352 -25.69 -15.60 33.42
C TYR A 352 -24.72 -16.26 34.44
N LYS A 353 -25.03 -17.47 34.90
CA LYS A 353 -24.14 -18.25 35.80
C LYS A 353 -22.83 -18.61 35.14
N LYS A 354 -22.80 -18.87 33.83
CA LYS A 354 -21.56 -19.08 33.06
C LYS A 354 -20.72 -17.80 32.92
N ALA A 355 -21.33 -16.62 32.86
CA ALA A 355 -20.62 -15.36 32.77
C ALA A 355 -19.96 -14.95 34.08
N GLN A 356 -20.60 -15.23 35.21
CA GLN A 356 -20.19 -14.78 36.57
C GLN A 356 -18.73 -15.07 36.92
N PRO A 357 -18.13 -16.26 36.66
CA PRO A 357 -16.77 -16.56 37.04
C PRO A 357 -15.69 -15.74 36.34
N TYR A 358 -16.03 -15.14 35.19
CA TYR A 358 -15.07 -14.34 34.39
C TYR A 358 -14.98 -12.88 34.84
N PHE A 359 -15.86 -12.44 35.77
CA PHE A 359 -15.81 -11.11 36.34
C PHE A 359 -15.10 -11.12 37.70
N SER A 360 -14.26 -10.12 37.91
CA SER A 360 -13.63 -9.92 39.23
C SER A 360 -14.67 -9.62 40.31
N GLU A 361 -14.42 -10.07 41.55
CA GLU A 361 -15.26 -9.73 42.69
C GLU A 361 -15.34 -8.21 42.88
N GLY A 362 -16.56 -7.71 43.13
CA GLY A 362 -16.83 -6.28 43.30
C GLY A 362 -16.78 -5.47 41.99
N SER A 363 -16.58 -6.11 40.84
CA SER A 363 -16.66 -5.41 39.55
C SER A 363 -18.11 -5.16 39.14
N ARG A 364 -18.35 -4.04 38.45
CA ARG A 364 -19.67 -3.71 37.88
C ARG A 364 -20.21 -4.84 36.94
N GLY A 365 -19.35 -5.54 36.24
CA GLY A 365 -19.74 -6.67 35.39
C GLY A 365 -20.29 -7.84 36.20
N ARG A 366 -19.70 -8.13 37.36
CA ARG A 366 -20.17 -9.16 38.28
C ARG A 366 -21.51 -8.78 38.91
N GLU A 367 -21.67 -7.54 39.38
CA GLU A 367 -22.93 -7.02 39.88
C GLU A 367 -24.08 -7.15 38.88
N ILE A 368 -23.83 -6.79 37.62
CA ILE A 368 -24.81 -6.92 36.54
C ILE A 368 -25.18 -8.39 36.30
N ALA A 369 -24.20 -9.31 36.32
CA ALA A 369 -24.47 -10.74 36.12
C ALA A 369 -25.27 -11.32 37.31
N GLU A 370 -24.96 -10.95 38.52
CA GLU A 370 -25.68 -11.36 39.74
C GLU A 370 -27.09 -10.81 39.76
N THR A 371 -27.32 -9.56 39.38
CA THR A 371 -28.64 -8.98 39.22
C THR A 371 -29.47 -9.76 38.16
N GLY A 372 -28.83 -10.14 37.04
CA GLY A 372 -29.45 -10.98 36.02
C GLY A 372 -29.86 -12.35 36.56
N ILE A 373 -29.01 -12.99 37.36
CA ILE A 373 -29.30 -14.27 38.01
C ILE A 373 -30.52 -14.15 38.91
N GLN A 374 -30.50 -13.16 39.83
CA GLN A 374 -31.62 -12.93 40.77
C GLN A 374 -32.94 -12.67 40.04
N ARG A 375 -32.92 -11.89 38.99
CA ARG A 375 -34.09 -11.60 38.16
C ARG A 375 -34.64 -12.88 37.51
N MET A 376 -33.76 -13.70 36.92
CA MET A 376 -34.18 -14.95 36.28
C MET A 376 -34.70 -15.98 37.28
N GLU A 377 -34.13 -16.04 38.47
CA GLU A 377 -34.62 -16.91 39.56
C GLU A 377 -36.02 -16.48 40.04
N ALA A 378 -36.25 -15.16 40.12
CA ALA A 378 -37.59 -14.63 40.44
C ALA A 378 -38.63 -14.95 39.36
N GLU A 379 -38.32 -14.73 38.09
CA GLU A 379 -39.23 -15.06 36.98
C GLU A 379 -39.59 -16.56 36.95
N LEU A 380 -38.60 -17.42 37.17
CA LEU A 380 -38.84 -18.88 37.22
C LEU A 380 -39.68 -19.31 38.44
N PHE A 381 -39.57 -18.58 39.55
CA PHE A 381 -40.42 -18.84 40.72
C PHE A 381 -41.89 -18.53 40.40
N PHE A 382 -42.18 -17.36 39.82
CA PHE A 382 -43.54 -16.96 39.47
C PHE A 382 -44.18 -17.81 38.35
N LEU A 383 -43.38 -18.43 37.48
CA LEU A 383 -43.90 -19.33 36.44
C LEU A 383 -44.23 -20.73 36.95
N ASN A 384 -43.80 -21.11 38.16
CA ASN A 384 -44.06 -22.40 38.78
C ASN A 384 -45.15 -22.35 39.84
N GLU A 385 -45.69 -21.16 40.10
CA GLU A 385 -46.93 -20.94 40.87
C GLU A 385 -48.15 -20.90 39.91
#